data_ef6aece12cac616ccd810cffd892c436
#
_entry.id   ef6aece12cac616ccd810cffd892c436
#
_cell.length_a   1.000
_cell.length_b   1.000
_cell.length_c   1.000
_cell.angle_alpha   90.00
_cell.angle_beta   90.00
_cell.angle_gamma   90.00
#
_symmetry.space_group_name_H-M   'P 1'
#
loop_
_entity.id
_entity.type
_entity.pdbx_description
1 polymer ?
#
loop_
_entity_poly.entity_id
_entity_poly.type
_entity_poly.pdbx_seq_one_letter_code
_entity_poly.pdbx_strand_id
1 'polypeptide(L)'
;MSEGPGSLQSHHPMKRRSMIRITWKLQAVLVLVCVCPWYSAIVIAENRSASDERMWQQLFAEADNLGLPTKFLRTVPPGFIRFEFDDLQTFAAEYHLSDHRMVLNRTLSFNAAGATLQPLGRMTHKEIETLYHELFHAYIDYLATAAESVSARSQQHPVLSFARAQQHCRYGTVLITPIVQRKTETEERFLTERESWEALNETWAVFVGWVAWNQLDITRGSGRAMLKSGKKREEWLRRLKKADSEGALHGYYEPEDPTERGITHKRFLAPASRLSQQEARVLMDAALGLPPDLVKDAMKMFATRDTRSKVLSSCE
;
A
#
# COMPACT_ATOMS: atom_id res chain seq x y z
N MET A 1 -44.05 27.14 -51.70
CA MET A 1 -45.44 27.27 -51.33
C MET A 1 -45.46 27.58 -49.85
N SER A 2 -45.58 28.80 -49.61
CA SER A 2 -46.73 29.64 -49.20
C SER A 2 -46.65 29.84 -47.69
N GLU A 3 -46.13 30.97 -47.33
CA GLU A 3 -46.81 32.23 -46.87
C GLU A 3 -47.24 32.18 -45.39
N GLY A 4 -46.75 32.95 -44.60
CA GLY A 4 -46.76 34.02 -43.67
C GLY A 4 -48.19 34.74 -43.58
N PRO A 5 -48.28 35.93 -42.91
CA PRO A 5 -47.71 36.53 -41.75
C PRO A 5 -48.72 37.10 -40.75
N GLY A 6 -48.33 37.88 -39.73
CA GLY A 6 -49.30 38.84 -39.09
C GLY A 6 -48.95 39.13 -37.63
N SER A 7 -48.26 40.09 -37.41
CA SER A 7 -48.26 41.39 -36.69
C SER A 7 -49.48 41.65 -35.81
N LEU A 8 -49.25 42.15 -34.59
CA LEU A 8 -49.84 43.45 -34.13
C LEU A 8 -49.29 43.86 -32.76
N GLN A 9 -48.79 45.07 -32.75
CA GLN A 9 -48.39 45.87 -31.62
C GLN A 9 -49.58 46.30 -30.74
N SER A 10 -49.31 46.44 -29.44
CA SER A 10 -50.01 47.51 -28.72
C SER A 10 -49.11 48.01 -27.55
N HIS A 11 -48.79 49.29 -27.66
CA HIS A 11 -48.21 50.12 -26.61
C HIS A 11 -49.24 50.42 -25.51
N HIS A 12 -48.81 50.47 -24.24
CA HIS A 12 -49.26 51.50 -23.31
C HIS A 12 -48.29 51.60 -22.08
N PRO A 13 -48.27 52.72 -21.36
CA PRO A 13 -47.03 53.36 -20.89
C PRO A 13 -46.74 53.30 -19.39
N MET A 14 -45.50 53.67 -19.09
CA MET A 14 -44.89 54.05 -17.82
C MET A 14 -45.77 54.37 -16.62
N LYS A 15 -45.45 53.79 -15.48
CA LYS A 15 -45.51 54.50 -14.18
C LYS A 15 -44.21 54.26 -13.41
N ARG A 16 -43.34 55.30 -13.42
CA ARG A 16 -42.25 55.47 -12.45
C ARG A 16 -42.84 55.69 -11.07
N ARG A 17 -42.45 54.87 -10.07
CA ARG A 17 -42.33 55.33 -8.65
C ARG A 17 -41.43 54.43 -7.84
N SER A 18 -40.35 55.10 -7.33
CA SER A 18 -39.63 54.88 -6.07
C SER A 18 -39.09 53.49 -5.74
N MET A 19 -37.89 53.24 -6.25
CA MET A 19 -37.01 52.23 -5.75
C MET A 19 -35.78 52.90 -5.14
N ILE A 20 -35.78 53.15 -3.86
CA ILE A 20 -34.59 53.44 -3.04
C ILE A 20 -35.02 53.19 -1.58
N ARG A 21 -34.65 52.07 -1.03
CA ARG A 21 -34.35 51.77 0.39
C ARG A 21 -34.57 50.30 0.78
N ILE A 22 -34.02 49.35 0.04
CA ILE A 22 -33.97 47.93 0.54
C ILE A 22 -32.66 47.25 0.08
N THR A 23 -31.50 47.92 0.09
CA THR A 23 -30.28 47.29 -0.38
C THR A 23 -29.22 47.03 0.69
N TRP A 24 -29.38 47.53 1.91
CA TRP A 24 -28.31 47.42 2.92
C TRP A 24 -28.50 46.29 3.97
N LYS A 25 -29.68 45.68 4.06
CA LYS A 25 -29.89 44.55 4.97
C LYS A 25 -29.64 43.17 4.34
N LEU A 26 -29.65 43.04 3.02
CA LEU A 26 -29.38 41.78 2.32
C LEU A 26 -27.89 41.48 2.11
N GLN A 27 -27.02 42.47 2.09
CA GLN A 27 -25.57 42.28 1.95
C GLN A 27 -24.92 41.73 3.24
N ALA A 28 -25.41 42.09 4.42
CA ALA A 28 -24.87 41.60 5.68
C ALA A 28 -25.21 40.13 5.93
N VAL A 29 -26.35 39.63 5.42
CA VAL A 29 -26.75 38.20 5.54
C VAL A 29 -26.00 37.31 4.54
N LEU A 30 -25.66 37.82 3.36
CA LEU A 30 -24.93 37.03 2.34
C LEU A 30 -23.46 36.81 2.73
N VAL A 31 -22.82 37.74 3.46
CA VAL A 31 -21.44 37.59 3.94
C VAL A 31 -21.35 36.56 5.08
N LEU A 32 -22.37 36.46 5.93
CA LEU A 32 -22.37 35.48 7.04
C LEU A 32 -22.58 34.03 6.58
N VAL A 33 -23.29 33.83 5.47
CA VAL A 33 -23.54 32.48 4.90
C VAL A 33 -22.33 31.95 4.12
N CYS A 34 -21.48 32.82 3.56
CA CYS A 34 -20.27 32.39 2.83
C CYS A 34 -19.07 32.01 3.72
N VAL A 35 -19.04 32.41 4.99
CA VAL A 35 -17.92 32.09 5.91
C VAL A 35 -18.12 30.73 6.60
N CYS A 36 -19.36 30.26 6.78
CA CYS A 36 -19.65 28.99 7.45
C CYS A 36 -19.09 27.71 6.77
N PRO A 37 -19.10 27.55 5.41
CA PRO A 37 -18.61 26.30 4.81
C PRO A 37 -17.09 26.15 4.94
N TRP A 38 -16.34 27.22 4.98
CA TRP A 38 -14.87 27.17 5.14
C TRP A 38 -14.46 26.78 6.55
N TYR A 39 -15.15 27.29 7.57
CA TYR A 39 -14.89 26.91 8.97
C TYR A 39 -15.21 25.44 9.23
N SER A 40 -16.30 24.94 8.68
CA SER A 40 -16.67 23.52 8.82
C SER A 40 -15.67 22.58 8.14
N ALA A 41 -15.17 22.95 6.96
CA ALA A 41 -14.18 22.15 6.24
C ALA A 41 -12.83 22.07 6.98
N ILE A 42 -12.37 23.18 7.56
CA ILE A 42 -11.13 23.23 8.34
C ILE A 42 -11.24 22.38 9.61
N VAL A 43 -12.32 22.51 10.36
CA VAL A 43 -12.55 21.72 11.59
C VAL A 43 -12.69 20.21 11.30
N ILE A 44 -13.32 19.84 10.19
CA ILE A 44 -13.43 18.45 9.77
C ILE A 44 -12.06 17.88 9.36
N ALA A 45 -11.25 18.63 8.63
CA ALA A 45 -9.91 18.22 8.21
C ALA A 45 -8.97 18.05 9.40
N GLU A 46 -9.00 18.97 10.37
CA GLU A 46 -8.17 18.92 11.58
C GLU A 46 -8.55 17.72 12.48
N ASN A 47 -9.85 17.46 12.65
CA ASN A 47 -10.33 16.31 13.41
C ASN A 47 -9.99 14.97 12.73
N ARG A 48 -9.99 14.92 11.40
CA ARG A 48 -9.63 13.73 10.62
C ARG A 48 -8.14 13.42 10.77
N SER A 49 -7.28 14.41 10.63
CA SER A 49 -5.83 14.26 10.83
C SER A 49 -5.49 13.73 12.23
N ALA A 50 -6.13 14.25 13.27
CA ALA A 50 -5.94 13.76 14.64
C ALA A 50 -6.46 12.33 14.86
N SER A 51 -7.46 11.89 14.09
CA SER A 51 -7.95 10.52 14.11
C SER A 51 -6.96 9.56 13.45
N ASP A 52 -6.43 9.93 12.29
CA ASP A 52 -5.47 9.13 11.54
C ASP A 52 -4.17 8.95 12.33
N GLU A 53 -3.69 10.01 12.97
CA GLU A 53 -2.51 9.94 13.83
C GLU A 53 -2.70 9.00 15.02
N ARG A 54 -3.86 9.06 15.68
CA ARG A 54 -4.18 8.14 16.79
C ARG A 54 -4.24 6.69 16.33
N MET A 55 -4.84 6.42 15.18
CA MET A 55 -4.91 5.08 14.60
C MET A 55 -3.52 4.55 14.25
N TRP A 56 -2.66 5.39 13.69
CA TRP A 56 -1.28 5.06 13.41
C TRP A 56 -0.51 4.71 14.69
N GLN A 57 -0.63 5.53 15.72
CA GLN A 57 0.02 5.31 17.01
C GLN A 57 -0.48 4.01 17.69
N GLN A 58 -1.80 3.75 17.64
CA GLN A 58 -2.37 2.51 18.15
C GLN A 58 -1.81 1.30 17.42
N LEU A 59 -1.86 1.29 16.09
CA LEU A 59 -1.34 0.21 15.24
C LEU A 59 0.14 -0.06 15.57
N PHE A 60 0.94 0.99 15.64
CA PHE A 60 2.35 0.90 15.96
C PHE A 60 2.60 0.30 17.36
N ALA A 61 1.90 0.81 18.39
CA ALA A 61 2.03 0.34 19.76
C ALA A 61 1.62 -1.13 19.90
N GLU A 62 0.54 -1.56 19.26
CA GLU A 62 0.10 -2.94 19.27
C GLU A 62 1.08 -3.86 18.53
N ALA A 63 1.57 -3.45 17.35
CA ALA A 63 2.57 -4.20 16.60
C ALA A 63 3.84 -4.40 17.44
N ASP A 64 4.32 -3.34 18.09
CA ASP A 64 5.50 -3.40 18.95
C ASP A 64 5.29 -4.30 20.18
N ASN A 65 4.10 -4.26 20.81
CA ASN A 65 3.74 -5.13 21.92
C ASN A 65 3.66 -6.60 21.53
N LEU A 66 3.18 -6.90 20.34
CA LEU A 66 3.13 -8.26 19.78
C LEU A 66 4.49 -8.73 19.27
N GLY A 67 5.50 -7.85 19.23
CA GLY A 67 6.82 -8.14 18.68
C GLY A 67 6.83 -8.29 17.16
N LEU A 68 5.87 -7.69 16.48
CA LEU A 68 5.82 -7.67 15.01
C LEU A 68 6.90 -6.72 14.45
N PRO A 69 7.28 -6.83 13.16
CA PRO A 69 8.23 -5.91 12.55
C PRO A 69 7.67 -4.48 12.53
N THR A 70 8.39 -3.55 13.16
CA THR A 70 7.98 -2.14 13.25
C THR A 70 9.00 -1.16 12.70
N LYS A 71 10.18 -1.62 12.24
CA LYS A 71 11.26 -0.74 11.82
C LYS A 71 10.85 0.16 10.65
N PHE A 72 10.25 -0.39 9.60
CA PHE A 72 9.77 0.38 8.45
C PHE A 72 8.60 1.31 8.82
N LEU A 73 7.71 0.89 9.74
CA LEU A 73 6.62 1.73 10.23
C LEU A 73 7.13 2.98 10.96
N ARG A 74 8.27 2.89 11.66
CA ARG A 74 8.89 4.05 12.34
C ARG A 74 9.41 5.10 11.38
N THR A 75 9.66 4.74 10.13
CA THR A 75 10.14 5.66 9.09
C THR A 75 9.02 6.52 8.54
N VAL A 76 7.79 5.99 8.49
CA VAL A 76 6.61 6.71 7.99
C VAL A 76 6.11 7.67 9.07
N PRO A 77 6.06 8.98 8.82
CA PRO A 77 5.58 9.94 9.81
C PRO A 77 4.08 9.79 10.07
N PRO A 78 3.63 10.05 11.31
CA PRO A 78 2.22 10.15 11.59
C PRO A 78 1.55 11.18 10.67
N GLY A 79 0.37 10.85 10.14
CA GLY A 79 -0.38 11.73 9.24
C GLY A 79 0.00 11.62 7.75
N PHE A 80 1.06 10.88 7.38
CA PHE A 80 1.32 10.57 5.97
C PHE A 80 0.22 9.68 5.37
N ILE A 81 -0.28 8.72 6.15
CA ILE A 81 -1.33 7.80 5.74
C ILE A 81 -2.68 8.32 6.24
N ARG A 82 -3.66 8.42 5.35
CA ARG A 82 -5.06 8.66 5.69
C ARG A 82 -5.79 7.34 5.79
N PHE A 83 -6.46 7.09 6.91
CA PHE A 83 -7.21 5.87 7.12
C PHE A 83 -8.70 6.04 6.82
N GLU A 84 -9.26 5.09 6.11
CA GLU A 84 -10.69 5.00 5.86
C GLU A 84 -11.17 3.57 6.08
N PHE A 85 -12.43 3.41 6.50
CA PHE A 85 -13.10 2.11 6.55
C PHE A 85 -14.17 2.05 5.48
N ASP A 86 -14.08 1.03 4.62
CA ASP A 86 -15.09 0.80 3.59
C ASP A 86 -15.38 -0.70 3.44
N ASP A 87 -16.40 -1.04 2.68
CA ASP A 87 -16.77 -2.43 2.39
C ASP A 87 -15.92 -2.96 1.23
N LEU A 88 -14.76 -3.50 1.58
CA LEU A 88 -13.88 -4.17 0.63
C LEU A 88 -14.33 -5.64 0.52
N GLN A 89 -15.00 -5.99 -0.57
CA GLN A 89 -15.63 -7.31 -0.74
C GLN A 89 -14.65 -8.49 -0.62
N THR A 90 -13.39 -8.33 -0.99
CA THR A 90 -12.41 -9.43 -1.07
C THR A 90 -11.12 -9.21 -0.28
N PHE A 91 -10.82 -7.99 0.14
CA PHE A 91 -9.55 -7.63 0.78
C PHE A 91 -9.76 -7.13 2.21
N ALA A 92 -8.75 -7.34 3.05
CA ALA A 92 -8.74 -6.77 4.39
C ALA A 92 -8.33 -5.30 4.39
N ALA A 93 -7.46 -4.90 3.46
CA ALA A 93 -6.98 -3.54 3.29
C ALA A 93 -6.57 -3.30 1.83
N GLU A 94 -6.46 -2.02 1.44
CA GLU A 94 -5.98 -1.56 0.13
C GLU A 94 -5.31 -0.20 0.31
N TYR A 95 -4.12 0.01 -0.27
CA TYR A 95 -3.41 1.27 -0.24
C TYR A 95 -3.46 2.00 -1.58
N HIS A 96 -3.91 3.26 -1.56
CA HIS A 96 -4.00 4.13 -2.72
C HIS A 96 -2.84 5.13 -2.73
N LEU A 97 -1.89 4.96 -3.66
CA LEU A 97 -0.72 5.81 -3.83
C LEU A 97 -1.07 7.28 -4.16
N SER A 98 -2.15 7.50 -4.93
CA SER A 98 -2.51 8.82 -5.45
C SER A 98 -2.83 9.85 -4.38
N ASP A 99 -3.25 9.42 -3.21
CA ASP A 99 -3.70 10.26 -2.12
C ASP A 99 -3.29 9.77 -0.73
N HIS A 100 -2.31 8.83 -0.68
CA HIS A 100 -1.75 8.21 0.54
C HIS A 100 -2.83 7.62 1.46
N ARG A 101 -3.84 6.99 0.86
CA ARG A 101 -5.02 6.50 1.57
C ARG A 101 -4.95 5.00 1.79
N MET A 102 -5.09 4.58 3.05
CA MET A 102 -5.25 3.20 3.47
C MET A 102 -6.74 2.92 3.72
N VAL A 103 -7.37 2.19 2.82
CA VAL A 103 -8.74 1.72 3.00
C VAL A 103 -8.71 0.39 3.74
N LEU A 104 -9.34 0.35 4.89
CA LEU A 104 -9.46 -0.85 5.73
C LEU A 104 -10.88 -1.41 5.58
N ASN A 105 -11.00 -2.73 5.47
CA ASN A 105 -12.30 -3.35 5.45
C ASN A 105 -13.06 -3.06 6.75
N ARG A 106 -14.35 -2.78 6.65
CA ARG A 106 -15.22 -2.53 7.82
C ARG A 106 -15.22 -3.67 8.83
N THR A 107 -14.95 -4.89 8.40
CA THR A 107 -14.80 -6.04 9.30
C THR A 107 -13.60 -5.91 10.25
N LEU A 108 -12.61 -5.08 9.90
CA LEU A 108 -11.47 -4.75 10.76
C LEU A 108 -11.79 -3.64 11.77
N SER A 109 -12.98 -3.03 11.73
CA SER A 109 -13.39 -2.04 12.70
C SER A 109 -13.87 -2.69 13.99
N PHE A 110 -13.39 -2.17 15.13
CA PHE A 110 -13.80 -2.64 16.46
C PHE A 110 -15.24 -2.23 16.81
N ASN A 111 -15.75 -1.18 16.19
CA ASN A 111 -17.10 -0.67 16.46
C ASN A 111 -17.87 -0.36 15.18
N ALA A 112 -19.19 -0.36 15.28
CA ALA A 112 -20.08 -0.07 14.16
C ALA A 112 -19.91 1.36 13.57
N ALA A 113 -19.33 2.28 14.34
CA ALA A 113 -19.03 3.64 13.86
C ALA A 113 -17.80 3.70 12.91
N GLY A 114 -17.06 2.57 12.77
CA GLY A 114 -16.04 2.43 11.74
C GLY A 114 -14.79 3.31 11.90
N ALA A 115 -14.47 3.73 13.14
CA ALA A 115 -13.37 4.67 13.37
C ALA A 115 -12.18 4.10 14.16
N THR A 116 -12.25 2.84 14.57
CA THR A 116 -11.23 2.22 15.44
C THR A 116 -10.86 0.87 14.91
N LEU A 117 -9.58 0.66 14.66
CA LEU A 117 -9.04 -0.62 14.22
C LEU A 117 -9.18 -1.66 15.33
N GLN A 118 -9.59 -2.88 14.97
CA GLN A 118 -9.58 -3.99 15.91
C GLN A 118 -8.16 -4.36 16.32
N PRO A 119 -7.94 -4.92 17.53
CA PRO A 119 -6.62 -5.33 17.97
C PRO A 119 -5.95 -6.32 17.00
N LEU A 120 -4.68 -6.06 16.64
CA LEU A 120 -3.92 -6.90 15.72
C LEU A 120 -3.86 -8.37 16.17
N GLY A 121 -3.81 -8.62 17.47
CA GLY A 121 -3.81 -9.99 18.03
C GLY A 121 -5.11 -10.77 17.80
N ARG A 122 -6.20 -10.12 17.41
CA ARG A 122 -7.49 -10.75 17.05
C ARG A 122 -7.65 -11.00 15.56
N MET A 123 -6.82 -10.36 14.74
CA MET A 123 -6.87 -10.52 13.29
C MET A 123 -6.51 -11.95 12.88
N THR A 124 -7.12 -12.40 11.81
CA THR A 124 -6.73 -13.64 11.12
C THR A 124 -5.38 -13.48 10.45
N HIS A 125 -4.76 -14.60 10.04
CA HIS A 125 -3.50 -14.53 9.30
C HIS A 125 -3.63 -13.73 7.99
N LYS A 126 -4.76 -13.86 7.29
CA LYS A 126 -5.00 -13.11 6.05
C LYS A 126 -5.13 -11.62 6.28
N GLU A 127 -5.82 -11.21 7.33
CA GLU A 127 -5.98 -9.80 7.69
C GLU A 127 -4.63 -9.16 8.05
N ILE A 128 -3.80 -9.83 8.87
CA ILE A 128 -2.46 -9.33 9.20
C ILE A 128 -1.53 -9.34 7.98
N GLU A 129 -1.54 -10.40 7.18
CA GLU A 129 -0.76 -10.50 5.96
C GLU A 129 -1.07 -9.34 5.02
N THR A 130 -2.37 -9.11 4.73
CA THR A 130 -2.82 -8.03 3.85
C THR A 130 -2.51 -6.66 4.45
N LEU A 131 -2.80 -6.44 5.74
CA LEU A 131 -2.52 -5.15 6.38
C LEU A 131 -1.02 -4.78 6.29
N TYR A 132 -0.12 -5.71 6.57
CA TYR A 132 1.31 -5.46 6.49
C TYR A 132 1.81 -5.32 5.04
N HIS A 133 1.20 -6.01 4.10
CA HIS A 133 1.41 -5.83 2.66
C HIS A 133 1.12 -4.36 2.26
N GLU A 134 -0.05 -3.86 2.60
CA GLU A 134 -0.47 -2.50 2.26
C GLU A 134 0.34 -1.42 3.02
N LEU A 135 0.67 -1.67 4.28
CA LEU A 135 1.57 -0.80 5.05
C LEU A 135 2.96 -0.71 4.44
N PHE A 136 3.42 -1.78 3.78
CA PHE A 136 4.70 -1.75 3.08
C PHE A 136 4.64 -0.92 1.80
N HIS A 137 3.52 -0.95 1.06
CA HIS A 137 3.30 -0.03 -0.05
C HIS A 137 3.35 1.42 0.42
N ALA A 138 2.69 1.75 1.52
CA ALA A 138 2.74 3.08 2.11
C ALA A 138 4.16 3.51 2.53
N TYR A 139 4.97 2.58 3.02
CA TYR A 139 6.38 2.85 3.35
C TYR A 139 7.22 3.17 2.09
N ILE A 140 7.10 2.37 1.02
CA ILE A 140 7.82 2.61 -0.23
C ILE A 140 7.38 3.92 -0.89
N ASP A 141 6.09 4.23 -0.86
CA ASP A 141 5.52 5.49 -1.33
C ASP A 141 6.08 6.68 -0.54
N TYR A 142 6.12 6.59 0.79
CA TYR A 142 6.75 7.63 1.62
C TYR A 142 8.21 7.87 1.24
N LEU A 143 9.00 6.81 1.04
CA LEU A 143 10.40 6.93 0.65
C LEU A 143 10.56 7.60 -0.73
N ALA A 144 9.68 7.29 -1.68
CA ALA A 144 9.67 7.89 -3.01
C ALA A 144 9.31 9.39 -2.94
N THR A 145 8.21 9.72 -2.25
CA THR A 145 7.74 11.10 -2.07
C THR A 145 8.77 11.97 -1.32
N ALA A 146 9.40 11.42 -0.28
CA ALA A 146 10.45 12.12 0.46
C ALA A 146 11.69 12.37 -0.42
N ALA A 147 12.04 11.44 -1.31
CA ALA A 147 13.16 11.62 -2.24
C ALA A 147 12.89 12.71 -3.30
N GLU A 148 11.65 12.87 -3.74
CA GLU A 148 11.25 13.92 -4.69
C GLU A 148 11.23 15.31 -4.04
N SER A 149 10.85 15.41 -2.77
CA SER A 149 10.71 16.68 -2.05
C SER A 149 12.04 17.30 -1.62
N VAL A 150 13.10 16.53 -1.51
CA VAL A 150 14.42 17.01 -1.10
C VAL A 150 15.27 17.26 -2.34
N SER A 151 15.66 18.50 -2.58
CA SER A 151 16.53 18.90 -3.69
C SER A 151 17.73 17.93 -3.82
N ALA A 152 18.07 17.56 -5.04
CA ALA A 152 18.95 16.51 -5.56
C ALA A 152 20.30 16.19 -4.87
N ARG A 153 20.55 16.63 -3.66
CA ARG A 153 21.80 16.42 -2.90
C ARG A 153 21.63 15.67 -1.58
N SER A 154 20.42 15.35 -1.15
CA SER A 154 20.26 14.50 0.03
C SER A 154 20.28 13.04 -0.39
N GLN A 155 21.00 12.25 0.39
CA GLN A 155 21.25 10.85 0.16
C GLN A 155 19.91 10.08 0.10
N GLN A 156 19.57 9.52 -1.05
CA GLN A 156 18.38 8.69 -1.21
C GLN A 156 18.39 7.54 -0.20
N HIS A 157 17.24 7.22 0.37
CA HIS A 157 17.13 6.14 1.37
C HIS A 157 17.68 4.81 0.81
N PRO A 158 18.57 4.09 1.52
CA PRO A 158 19.24 2.90 0.99
C PRO A 158 18.29 1.82 0.45
N VAL A 159 17.13 1.61 1.10
CA VAL A 159 16.12 0.65 0.64
C VAL A 159 15.54 1.07 -0.70
N LEU A 160 15.23 2.37 -0.90
CA LEU A 160 14.70 2.87 -2.16
C LEU A 160 15.73 2.80 -3.29
N SER A 161 16.98 3.19 -3.01
CA SER A 161 18.08 3.07 -3.99
C SER A 161 18.28 1.63 -4.43
N PHE A 162 18.26 0.71 -3.49
CA PHE A 162 18.37 -0.71 -3.79
C PHE A 162 17.16 -1.21 -4.58
N ALA A 163 15.93 -0.81 -4.22
CA ALA A 163 14.71 -1.15 -4.95
C ALA A 163 14.80 -0.72 -6.43
N ARG A 164 15.22 0.51 -6.70
CA ARG A 164 15.40 1.02 -8.07
C ARG A 164 16.45 0.23 -8.85
N ALA A 165 17.56 -0.12 -8.22
CA ALA A 165 18.56 -0.97 -8.84
C ALA A 165 18.00 -2.36 -9.20
N GLN A 166 17.26 -2.99 -8.27
CA GLN A 166 16.63 -4.30 -8.52
C GLN A 166 15.54 -4.22 -9.59
N GLN A 167 14.74 -3.15 -9.63
CA GLN A 167 13.74 -2.90 -10.68
C GLN A 167 14.34 -3.06 -12.05
N HIS A 168 15.42 -2.32 -12.35
CA HIS A 168 16.05 -2.36 -13.68
C HIS A 168 16.74 -3.68 -13.96
N CYS A 169 17.35 -4.27 -12.95
CA CYS A 169 18.24 -5.41 -13.09
C CYS A 169 17.47 -6.74 -13.14
N ARG A 170 16.46 -6.92 -12.33
CA ARG A 170 15.78 -8.20 -12.14
C ARG A 170 14.33 -8.22 -12.60
N TYR A 171 13.66 -7.07 -12.60
CA TYR A 171 12.23 -6.99 -12.92
C TYR A 171 11.97 -6.41 -14.32
N GLY A 172 12.99 -5.96 -15.05
CA GLY A 172 12.84 -5.57 -16.46
C GLY A 172 12.50 -6.74 -17.37
N THR A 173 12.98 -7.95 -17.02
CA THR A 173 12.63 -9.22 -17.69
C THR A 173 12.30 -10.25 -16.64
N VAL A 174 11.10 -10.81 -16.68
CA VAL A 174 10.61 -11.76 -15.70
C VAL A 174 10.04 -13.02 -16.36
N LEU A 175 10.00 -14.11 -15.60
CA LEU A 175 9.22 -15.28 -15.96
C LEU A 175 7.89 -15.22 -15.22
N ILE A 176 6.79 -15.41 -15.92
CA ILE A 176 5.43 -15.44 -15.37
C ILE A 176 4.82 -16.83 -15.52
N THR A 177 3.81 -17.08 -14.70
CA THR A 177 2.93 -18.23 -14.84
C THR A 177 1.88 -17.89 -15.91
N PRO A 178 1.75 -18.67 -17.01
CA PRO A 178 0.73 -18.43 -18.03
C PRO A 178 -0.68 -18.55 -17.46
N ILE A 179 -1.65 -17.84 -18.06
CA ILE A 179 -3.06 -17.88 -17.65
C ILE A 179 -3.61 -19.30 -17.74
N VAL A 180 -3.30 -19.98 -18.85
CA VAL A 180 -3.60 -21.39 -19.03
C VAL A 180 -2.35 -22.19 -18.70
N GLN A 181 -2.20 -22.47 -17.41
CA GLN A 181 -1.02 -23.18 -16.93
C GLN A 181 -1.04 -24.65 -17.39
N ARG A 182 0.04 -25.07 -18.05
CA ARG A 182 0.31 -26.46 -18.38
C ARG A 182 1.52 -26.91 -17.57
N LYS A 183 1.29 -27.52 -16.40
CA LYS A 183 2.34 -28.04 -15.50
C LYS A 183 3.35 -26.96 -15.09
N THR A 184 4.59 -27.04 -15.63
CA THR A 184 5.73 -26.18 -15.28
C THR A 184 6.02 -25.14 -16.35
N GLU A 185 5.10 -24.88 -17.26
CA GLU A 185 5.30 -23.87 -18.29
C GLU A 185 5.44 -22.47 -17.65
N THR A 186 6.39 -21.72 -18.16
CA THR A 186 6.61 -20.32 -17.84
C THR A 186 6.74 -19.53 -19.12
N GLU A 187 6.40 -18.26 -19.06
CA GLU A 187 6.50 -17.33 -20.18
C GLU A 187 7.45 -16.18 -19.79
N GLU A 188 8.39 -15.86 -20.66
CA GLU A 188 9.27 -14.71 -20.47
C GLU A 188 8.55 -13.43 -20.90
N ARG A 189 8.64 -12.38 -20.06
CA ARG A 189 8.04 -11.08 -20.30
C ARG A 189 9.02 -9.95 -20.05
N PHE A 190 9.04 -9.00 -21.00
CA PHE A 190 9.72 -7.72 -20.86
C PHE A 190 8.71 -6.73 -20.31
N LEU A 191 8.97 -6.23 -19.10
CA LEU A 191 8.07 -5.33 -18.41
C LEU A 191 8.42 -3.87 -18.71
N THR A 192 7.39 -3.02 -18.77
CA THR A 192 7.57 -1.57 -18.78
C THR A 192 8.19 -1.09 -17.47
N GLU A 193 8.57 0.18 -17.41
CA GLU A 193 9.08 0.76 -16.17
C GLU A 193 8.04 0.68 -15.02
N ARG A 194 6.77 0.94 -15.32
CA ARG A 194 5.68 0.85 -14.35
C ARG A 194 5.43 -0.59 -13.92
N GLU A 195 5.28 -1.52 -14.86
CA GLU A 195 5.04 -2.93 -14.56
C GLU A 195 6.19 -3.56 -13.76
N SER A 196 7.44 -3.22 -14.10
CA SER A 196 8.63 -3.72 -13.40
C SER A 196 8.71 -3.18 -11.95
N TRP A 197 8.33 -1.91 -11.75
CA TRP A 197 8.23 -1.33 -10.42
C TRP A 197 7.14 -1.99 -9.59
N GLU A 198 5.97 -2.21 -10.18
CA GLU A 198 4.85 -2.89 -9.54
C GLU A 198 5.22 -4.34 -9.19
N ALA A 199 5.79 -5.11 -10.13
CA ALA A 199 6.21 -6.49 -9.90
C ALA A 199 7.20 -6.63 -8.73
N LEU A 200 8.16 -5.69 -8.63
CA LEU A 200 9.09 -5.62 -7.50
C LEU A 200 8.35 -5.31 -6.20
N ASN A 201 7.54 -4.25 -6.21
CA ASN A 201 6.87 -3.73 -5.02
C ASN A 201 5.89 -4.76 -4.44
N GLU A 202 5.11 -5.41 -5.31
CA GLU A 202 4.22 -6.51 -4.93
C GLU A 202 4.99 -7.72 -4.37
N THR A 203 6.11 -8.10 -5.00
CA THR A 203 6.95 -9.21 -4.49
C THR A 203 7.48 -8.92 -3.08
N TRP A 204 7.91 -7.69 -2.83
CA TRP A 204 8.41 -7.28 -1.53
C TRP A 204 7.30 -7.17 -0.49
N ALA A 205 6.15 -6.64 -0.87
CA ALA A 205 4.98 -6.51 0.02
C ALA A 205 4.41 -7.88 0.41
N VAL A 206 4.33 -8.84 -0.51
CA VAL A 206 3.96 -10.24 -0.23
C VAL A 206 4.90 -10.84 0.82
N PHE A 207 6.21 -10.65 0.66
CA PHE A 207 7.20 -11.15 1.63
C PHE A 207 7.02 -10.51 3.01
N VAL A 208 6.81 -9.20 3.07
CA VAL A 208 6.61 -8.45 4.34
C VAL A 208 5.34 -8.91 5.05
N GLY A 209 4.23 -9.04 4.33
CA GLY A 209 2.98 -9.57 4.87
C GLY A 209 3.15 -10.99 5.43
N TRP A 210 3.81 -11.86 4.66
CA TRP A 210 4.13 -13.21 5.08
C TRP A 210 4.96 -13.23 6.37
N VAL A 211 5.99 -12.39 6.47
CA VAL A 211 6.84 -12.31 7.68
C VAL A 211 6.02 -11.90 8.89
N ALA A 212 5.19 -10.87 8.75
CA ALA A 212 4.39 -10.34 9.86
C ALA A 212 3.45 -11.40 10.43
N TRP A 213 2.67 -12.06 9.58
CA TRP A 213 1.73 -13.07 10.07
C TRP A 213 2.43 -14.30 10.65
N ASN A 214 3.51 -14.79 10.03
CA ASN A 214 4.27 -15.93 10.57
C ASN A 214 4.92 -15.60 11.92
N GLN A 215 5.40 -14.39 12.08
CA GLN A 215 5.93 -13.93 13.36
C GLN A 215 4.81 -13.91 14.41
N LEU A 216 3.65 -13.34 14.10
CA LEU A 216 2.50 -13.33 15.01
C LEU A 216 2.08 -14.74 15.42
N ASP A 217 1.94 -15.66 14.48
CA ASP A 217 1.49 -17.03 14.74
C ASP A 217 2.47 -17.81 15.63
N ILE A 218 3.77 -17.73 15.33
CA ILE A 218 4.80 -18.37 16.14
C ILE A 218 4.90 -17.74 17.53
N THR A 219 4.57 -16.45 17.65
CA THR A 219 4.68 -15.70 18.91
C THR A 219 3.42 -15.69 19.75
N ARG A 220 2.28 -16.11 19.24
CA ARG A 220 1.04 -16.19 20.02
C ARG A 220 1.28 -16.89 21.35
N GLY A 221 1.06 -16.14 22.44
CA GLY A 221 1.16 -16.65 23.83
C GLY A 221 2.55 -16.53 24.51
N SER A 222 3.56 -15.89 23.92
CA SER A 222 4.90 -15.88 24.53
C SER A 222 5.68 -14.55 24.49
N GLY A 223 5.11 -13.45 24.01
CA GLY A 223 5.76 -12.12 24.03
C GLY A 223 7.01 -11.96 23.13
N ARG A 224 7.60 -10.76 23.15
CA ARG A 224 8.70 -10.30 22.26
C ARG A 224 9.98 -11.17 22.24
N ALA A 225 10.23 -11.98 23.26
CA ALA A 225 11.52 -12.66 23.42
C ALA A 225 11.75 -13.85 22.49
N MET A 226 10.90 -14.12 21.53
CA MET A 226 10.67 -15.43 20.98
C MET A 226 11.47 -15.85 19.77
N LEU A 227 11.86 -14.93 18.89
CA LEU A 227 12.78 -15.26 17.80
C LEU A 227 14.21 -15.49 18.29
N LYS A 228 14.47 -15.19 19.57
CA LYS A 228 15.72 -15.55 20.27
C LYS A 228 15.74 -17.02 20.71
N SER A 229 14.60 -17.70 20.80
CA SER A 229 14.53 -19.14 21.11
C SER A 229 14.91 -19.98 19.89
N GLY A 230 15.85 -20.90 20.05
CA GLY A 230 16.34 -21.78 18.98
C GLY A 230 15.20 -22.51 18.24
N LYS A 231 14.28 -23.15 18.98
CA LYS A 231 13.16 -23.93 18.41
C LYS A 231 12.22 -23.06 17.55
N LYS A 232 11.92 -21.83 17.96
CA LYS A 232 11.01 -20.96 17.23
C LYS A 232 11.67 -20.34 16.01
N ARG A 233 12.96 -20.03 16.09
CA ARG A 233 13.75 -19.63 14.94
C ARG A 233 13.82 -20.75 13.89
N GLU A 234 14.04 -21.98 14.31
CA GLU A 234 14.03 -23.15 13.42
C GLU A 234 12.67 -23.35 12.75
N GLU A 235 11.57 -23.21 13.51
CA GLU A 235 10.23 -23.29 12.97
C GLU A 235 9.95 -22.18 11.95
N TRP A 236 10.36 -20.93 12.24
CA TRP A 236 10.22 -19.81 11.33
C TRP A 236 10.98 -20.07 10.01
N LEU A 237 12.25 -20.54 10.10
CA LEU A 237 13.07 -20.89 8.94
C LEU A 237 12.48 -22.05 8.14
N ARG A 238 11.94 -23.05 8.82
CA ARG A 238 11.25 -24.16 8.16
C ARG A 238 10.04 -23.69 7.36
N ARG A 239 9.25 -22.78 7.93
CA ARG A 239 8.11 -22.16 7.25
C ARG A 239 8.54 -21.30 6.08
N LEU A 240 9.60 -20.51 6.23
CA LEU A 240 10.16 -19.71 5.16
C LEU A 240 10.59 -20.59 3.98
N LYS A 241 11.32 -21.67 4.27
CA LYS A 241 11.74 -22.63 3.24
C LYS A 241 10.55 -23.25 2.51
N LYS A 242 9.51 -23.61 3.25
CA LYS A 242 8.28 -24.14 2.67
C LYS A 242 7.59 -23.12 1.77
N ALA A 243 7.35 -21.90 2.26
CA ALA A 243 6.71 -20.83 1.48
C ALA A 243 7.49 -20.52 0.20
N ASP A 244 8.82 -20.41 0.29
CA ASP A 244 9.68 -20.19 -0.88
C ASP A 244 9.58 -21.34 -1.89
N SER A 245 9.54 -22.60 -1.43
CA SER A 245 9.44 -23.78 -2.32
C SER A 245 8.06 -23.95 -2.95
N GLU A 246 7.00 -23.53 -2.29
CA GLU A 246 5.61 -23.61 -2.75
C GLU A 246 5.16 -22.41 -3.58
N GLY A 247 6.00 -21.39 -3.72
CA GLY A 247 5.67 -20.19 -4.49
C GLY A 247 4.75 -19.21 -3.76
N ALA A 248 4.61 -19.32 -2.44
CA ALA A 248 3.77 -18.43 -1.64
C ALA A 248 4.35 -17.02 -1.48
N LEU A 249 5.60 -16.79 -1.93
CA LEU A 249 6.32 -15.51 -1.83
C LEU A 249 6.51 -14.85 -3.20
N HIS A 250 5.63 -15.15 -4.15
CA HIS A 250 5.69 -14.56 -5.47
C HIS A 250 4.77 -13.35 -5.57
N GLY A 251 5.27 -12.27 -6.15
CA GLY A 251 4.46 -11.12 -6.50
C GLY A 251 3.74 -11.28 -7.83
N TYR A 252 3.16 -10.19 -8.27
CA TYR A 252 2.45 -10.06 -9.52
C TYR A 252 2.62 -8.64 -10.07
N TYR A 253 2.11 -8.38 -11.26
CA TYR A 253 1.92 -7.05 -11.80
C TYR A 253 0.60 -6.98 -12.57
N GLU A 254 0.09 -5.77 -12.79
CA GLU A 254 -1.06 -5.50 -13.65
C GLU A 254 -0.56 -5.05 -15.03
N PRO A 255 -0.93 -5.78 -16.12
CA PRO A 255 -0.51 -5.39 -17.47
C PRO A 255 -0.96 -3.98 -17.82
N GLU A 256 -0.08 -3.18 -18.42
CA GLU A 256 -0.44 -1.87 -18.99
C GLU A 256 -1.28 -2.02 -20.25
N ASP A 257 -1.05 -3.06 -21.02
CA ASP A 257 -1.85 -3.36 -22.22
C ASP A 257 -3.32 -3.66 -21.82
N PRO A 258 -4.28 -2.86 -22.30
CA PRO A 258 -5.70 -3.07 -22.01
C PRO A 258 -6.23 -4.43 -22.48
N THR A 259 -5.66 -4.98 -23.56
CA THR A 259 -6.07 -6.28 -24.10
C THR A 259 -5.67 -7.40 -23.16
N GLU A 260 -4.41 -7.38 -22.66
CA GLU A 260 -3.96 -8.34 -21.66
C GLU A 260 -4.71 -8.20 -20.35
N ARG A 261 -4.94 -6.96 -19.89
CA ARG A 261 -5.71 -6.66 -18.68
C ARG A 261 -7.16 -7.14 -18.78
N GLY A 262 -7.75 -7.07 -19.98
CA GLY A 262 -9.09 -7.62 -20.24
C GLY A 262 -9.18 -9.13 -20.09
N ILE A 263 -8.06 -9.85 -20.25
CA ILE A 263 -8.00 -11.31 -20.05
C ILE A 263 -7.77 -11.64 -18.58
N THR A 264 -6.84 -10.94 -17.94
CA THR A 264 -6.57 -11.06 -16.50
C THR A 264 -5.99 -9.77 -15.94
N HIS A 265 -6.51 -9.34 -14.80
CA HIS A 265 -6.02 -8.15 -14.11
C HIS A 265 -4.61 -8.34 -13.52
N LYS A 266 -4.23 -9.58 -13.17
CA LYS A 266 -2.96 -9.84 -12.48
C LYS A 266 -2.17 -10.92 -13.21
N ARG A 267 -0.87 -10.68 -13.38
CA ARG A 267 0.11 -11.64 -13.91
C ARG A 267 1.06 -12.05 -12.81
N PHE A 268 0.96 -13.28 -12.35
CA PHE A 268 1.79 -13.79 -11.27
C PHE A 268 3.17 -14.19 -11.76
N LEU A 269 4.19 -13.76 -11.03
CA LEU A 269 5.57 -14.15 -11.28
C LEU A 269 5.75 -15.64 -11.06
N ALA A 270 6.51 -16.28 -11.95
CA ALA A 270 6.88 -17.68 -11.80
C ALA A 270 7.94 -17.86 -10.69
N PRO A 271 8.08 -19.09 -10.13
CA PRO A 271 9.08 -19.37 -9.09
C PRO A 271 10.51 -18.96 -9.42
N ALA A 272 10.88 -18.90 -10.70
CA ALA A 272 12.21 -18.46 -11.13
C ALA A 272 12.43 -16.94 -10.95
N SER A 273 11.37 -16.13 -11.00
CA SER A 273 11.40 -14.67 -10.79
C SER A 273 11.11 -14.27 -9.34
N ARG A 274 11.34 -15.16 -8.40
CA ARG A 274 11.15 -14.93 -6.97
C ARG A 274 12.19 -14.01 -6.34
N LEU A 275 11.93 -13.60 -5.11
CA LEU A 275 12.82 -12.81 -4.26
C LEU A 275 14.26 -13.37 -4.24
N SER A 276 15.28 -12.54 -4.53
CA SER A 276 16.70 -12.93 -4.43
C SER A 276 17.18 -12.96 -2.98
N GLN A 277 18.37 -13.54 -2.78
CA GLN A 277 19.03 -13.53 -1.48
C GLN A 277 19.30 -12.10 -0.98
N GLN A 278 19.74 -11.20 -1.88
CA GLN A 278 20.04 -9.81 -1.54
C GLN A 278 18.78 -9.02 -1.19
N GLU A 279 17.70 -9.18 -1.95
CA GLU A 279 16.39 -8.57 -1.64
C GLU A 279 15.87 -9.06 -0.29
N ALA A 280 15.89 -10.37 -0.05
CA ALA A 280 15.51 -10.94 1.24
C ALA A 280 16.33 -10.35 2.40
N ARG A 281 17.64 -10.16 2.20
CA ARG A 281 18.53 -9.55 3.19
C ARG A 281 18.12 -8.11 3.50
N VAL A 282 17.95 -7.29 2.47
CA VAL A 282 17.56 -5.87 2.63
C VAL A 282 16.21 -5.76 3.31
N LEU A 283 15.24 -6.56 2.93
CA LEU A 283 13.92 -6.56 3.55
C LEU A 283 14.00 -7.01 5.01
N MET A 284 14.66 -8.11 5.32
CA MET A 284 14.74 -8.63 6.69
C MET A 284 15.52 -7.72 7.63
N ASP A 285 16.63 -7.14 7.20
CA ASP A 285 17.51 -6.31 8.01
C ASP A 285 17.11 -4.82 7.97
N ALA A 286 17.11 -4.21 6.78
CA ALA A 286 16.92 -2.77 6.65
C ALA A 286 15.47 -2.34 6.84
N ALA A 287 14.50 -3.05 6.25
CA ALA A 287 13.09 -2.69 6.36
C ALA A 287 12.43 -3.25 7.64
N LEU A 288 12.54 -4.54 7.90
CA LEU A 288 11.81 -5.20 8.98
C LEU A 288 12.56 -5.16 10.33
N GLY A 289 13.89 -5.07 10.32
CA GLY A 289 14.70 -5.07 11.54
C GLY A 289 14.66 -6.40 12.29
N LEU A 290 14.66 -7.51 11.56
CA LEU A 290 14.65 -8.84 12.17
C LEU A 290 15.97 -9.15 12.88
N PRO A 291 15.99 -10.08 13.86
CA PRO A 291 17.20 -10.44 14.57
C PRO A 291 18.35 -10.86 13.64
N PRO A 292 19.59 -10.37 13.83
CA PRO A 292 20.71 -10.66 12.95
C PRO A 292 21.00 -12.16 12.75
N ASP A 293 20.84 -12.96 13.80
CA ASP A 293 21.02 -14.42 13.71
C ASP A 293 19.97 -15.07 12.80
N LEU A 294 18.71 -14.60 12.86
CA LEU A 294 17.65 -15.09 11.98
C LEU A 294 17.95 -14.71 10.54
N VAL A 295 18.37 -13.46 10.30
CA VAL A 295 18.78 -13.00 8.95
C VAL A 295 19.92 -13.85 8.42
N LYS A 296 20.97 -14.08 9.22
CA LYS A 296 22.12 -14.91 8.84
C LYS A 296 21.71 -16.33 8.43
N ASP A 297 20.82 -16.98 9.21
CA ASP A 297 20.38 -18.35 8.91
C ASP A 297 19.47 -18.40 7.69
N ALA A 298 18.57 -17.41 7.50
CA ALA A 298 17.78 -17.27 6.28
C ALA A 298 18.67 -17.08 5.04
N MET A 299 19.74 -16.27 5.14
CA MET A 299 20.67 -16.08 4.02
C MET A 299 21.39 -17.38 3.61
N LYS A 300 21.73 -18.27 4.54
CA LYS A 300 22.27 -19.60 4.21
C LYS A 300 21.26 -20.44 3.43
N MET A 301 19.99 -20.35 3.80
CA MET A 301 18.90 -21.06 3.09
C MET A 301 18.75 -20.55 1.64
N PHE A 302 18.75 -19.22 1.45
CA PHE A 302 18.66 -18.63 0.11
C PHE A 302 19.90 -18.93 -0.74
N ALA A 303 21.11 -18.90 -0.18
CA ALA A 303 22.36 -19.22 -0.89
C ALA A 303 22.36 -20.64 -1.48
N THR A 304 21.88 -21.65 -0.74
CA THR A 304 21.80 -23.03 -1.23
C THR A 304 20.82 -23.21 -2.39
N ARG A 305 19.87 -22.30 -2.53
CA ARG A 305 18.89 -22.27 -3.60
C ARG A 305 19.46 -21.65 -4.87
N ASP A 306 20.12 -20.50 -4.75
CA ASP A 306 20.55 -19.68 -5.88
C ASP A 306 21.68 -20.34 -6.67
N THR A 307 22.48 -21.22 -6.07
CA THR A 307 23.46 -22.07 -6.77
C THR A 307 22.83 -23.04 -7.80
N ARG A 308 21.52 -23.31 -7.70
CA ARG A 308 20.78 -24.17 -8.64
C ARG A 308 20.13 -23.37 -9.80
N SER A 309 20.02 -22.07 -9.67
CA SER A 309 19.39 -21.18 -10.67
C SER A 309 20.49 -20.33 -11.34
N LYS A 310 21.04 -20.80 -12.47
CA LYS A 310 22.04 -20.07 -13.25
C LYS A 310 21.47 -18.92 -14.08
N VAL A 311 20.20 -18.62 -13.95
CA VAL A 311 19.53 -17.58 -14.75
C VAL A 311 19.32 -16.36 -13.85
N LEU A 312 19.93 -15.25 -14.20
CA LEU A 312 19.81 -13.90 -13.61
C LEU A 312 20.90 -13.48 -12.59
N SER A 313 22.18 -13.75 -12.88
CA SER A 313 23.32 -13.25 -12.08
C SER A 313 23.87 -11.88 -12.54
N SER A 314 23.06 -11.06 -13.21
CA SER A 314 23.54 -9.80 -13.79
C SER A 314 23.38 -8.57 -12.87
N CYS A 315 23.00 -8.76 -11.61
CA CYS A 315 22.73 -7.67 -10.66
C CYS A 315 23.71 -7.62 -9.46
N GLU A 316 24.83 -8.33 -9.54
CA GLU A 316 25.90 -8.25 -8.53
C GLU A 316 26.85 -7.11 -8.76
#